data_39a443a1f3b5940974643b053dc5895b
#
_entry.id   39a443a1f3b5940974643b053dc5895b
#
_cell.length_a   1.000
_cell.length_b   1.000
_cell.length_c   1.000
_cell.angle_alpha   90.00
_cell.angle_beta   90.00
_cell.angle_gamma   90.00
#
_symmetry.space_group_name_H-M   'P 1'
#
loop_
_entity.id
_entity.type
_entity.pdbx_description
1 polymer ?
#
loop_
_entity_poly.entity_id
_entity_poly.type
_entity_poly.pdbx_seq_one_letter_code
_entity_poly.pdbx_strand_id
1 'polypeptide(L)'
;MSQIDASDFSSLKDAVERSSNEELVGTIQQQEGGVAGVLDKVFDGMSESFNPDKAAGQQAVVQYEISAPDGAHEYAMRIADGRCEIDKGRAESPRVTIRMGLADFLGLITGKANGMQLFMTGKLKVQGDLFFAQTYQSWFDRPQS
;
A
#
# COMPACT_ATOMS: atom_id res chain seq x y z
N MET A 1 -18.88 -14.72 11.14
CA MET A 1 -18.22 -13.57 10.60
C MET A 1 -16.87 -13.98 9.98
N SER A 2 -16.70 -13.64 8.79
CA SER A 2 -15.48 -14.01 8.09
C SER A 2 -14.30 -13.10 8.46
N GLN A 3 -13.12 -13.67 8.49
CA GLN A 3 -11.89 -12.90 8.64
C GLN A 3 -11.47 -12.39 7.28
N ILE A 4 -10.76 -11.27 7.29
CA ILE A 4 -10.12 -10.75 6.10
C ILE A 4 -8.82 -11.52 5.89
N ASP A 5 -8.67 -12.13 4.73
CA ASP A 5 -7.41 -12.75 4.37
C ASP A 5 -6.66 -11.79 3.45
N ALA A 6 -5.72 -11.06 4.02
CA ALA A 6 -4.99 -10.04 3.28
C ALA A 6 -4.01 -10.64 2.26
N SER A 7 -3.75 -11.94 2.32
CA SER A 7 -2.97 -12.62 1.30
C SER A 7 -3.84 -12.99 0.10
N ASP A 8 -5.15 -12.90 0.24
CA ASP A 8 -6.12 -13.14 -0.83
C ASP A 8 -6.71 -11.80 -1.26
N PHE A 9 -6.32 -11.35 -2.45
CA PHE A 9 -6.76 -10.06 -2.96
C PHE A 9 -8.28 -9.97 -3.05
N SER A 10 -8.95 -11.04 -3.48
CA SER A 10 -10.41 -11.05 -3.61
C SER A 10 -11.10 -10.85 -2.27
N SER A 11 -10.59 -11.47 -1.22
CA SER A 11 -11.12 -11.32 0.14
C SER A 11 -10.94 -9.89 0.64
N LEU A 12 -9.77 -9.31 0.41
CA LEU A 12 -9.47 -7.95 0.81
C LEU A 12 -10.35 -6.95 0.07
N LYS A 13 -10.46 -7.11 -1.25
CA LYS A 13 -11.28 -6.24 -2.08
C LYS A 13 -12.75 -6.28 -1.64
N ASP A 14 -13.26 -7.47 -1.36
CA ASP A 14 -14.63 -7.67 -0.92
C ASP A 14 -14.88 -6.95 0.41
N ALA A 15 -13.96 -7.09 1.35
CA ALA A 15 -14.07 -6.41 2.65
C ALA A 15 -14.06 -4.89 2.50
N VAL A 16 -13.20 -4.37 1.64
CA VAL A 16 -13.11 -2.92 1.39
C VAL A 16 -14.40 -2.40 0.77
N GLU A 17 -14.97 -3.13 -0.18
CA GLU A 17 -16.18 -2.70 -0.88
C GLU A 17 -17.42 -2.76 -0.01
N ARG A 18 -17.47 -3.72 0.93
CA ARG A 18 -18.65 -3.93 1.78
C ARG A 18 -18.66 -3.09 3.04
N SER A 19 -17.52 -2.57 3.43
CA SER A 19 -17.39 -1.87 4.71
C SER A 19 -17.23 -0.38 4.52
N SER A 20 -17.73 0.41 5.48
CA SER A 20 -17.32 1.80 5.57
C SER A 20 -15.86 1.85 6.01
N ASN A 21 -15.22 3.01 5.89
CA ASN A 21 -13.83 3.15 6.30
C ASN A 21 -13.64 2.81 7.79
N GLU A 22 -14.56 3.25 8.63
CA GLU A 22 -14.49 2.99 10.07
C GLU A 22 -14.67 1.50 10.39
N GLU A 23 -15.62 0.86 9.72
CA GLU A 23 -15.86 -0.57 9.90
C GLU A 23 -14.66 -1.39 9.45
N LEU A 24 -14.08 -1.01 8.32
CA LEU A 24 -12.93 -1.70 7.77
C LEU A 24 -11.74 -1.64 8.72
N VAL A 25 -11.43 -0.45 9.24
CA VAL A 25 -10.32 -0.26 10.17
C VAL A 25 -10.57 -1.06 11.45
N GLY A 26 -11.80 -1.03 11.98
CA GLY A 26 -12.16 -1.79 13.16
C GLY A 26 -11.99 -3.29 12.97
N THR A 27 -12.41 -3.79 11.82
CA THR A 27 -12.27 -5.21 11.48
C THR A 27 -10.80 -5.60 11.40
N ILE A 28 -9.98 -4.77 10.79
CA ILE A 28 -8.54 -5.01 10.66
C ILE A 28 -7.86 -5.06 12.03
N GLN A 29 -8.24 -4.17 12.93
CA GLN A 29 -7.67 -4.15 14.27
C GLN A 29 -7.95 -5.44 15.05
N GLN A 30 -9.04 -6.12 14.72
CA GLN A 30 -9.43 -7.36 15.36
C GLN A 30 -8.79 -8.60 14.71
N GLN A 31 -8.11 -8.45 13.59
CA GLN A 31 -7.43 -9.56 12.94
C GLN A 31 -6.20 -9.98 13.76
N GLU A 32 -5.78 -11.22 13.57
CA GLU A 32 -4.55 -11.71 14.17
C GLU A 32 -3.38 -10.86 13.69
N GLY A 33 -2.58 -10.33 14.60
CA GLY A 33 -1.50 -9.42 14.28
C GLY A 33 -1.93 -7.98 14.12
N GLY A 34 -3.24 -7.70 14.12
CA GLY A 34 -3.76 -6.33 14.03
C GLY A 34 -3.42 -5.63 12.71
N VAL A 35 -3.30 -4.33 12.77
CA VAL A 35 -3.00 -3.50 11.59
C VAL A 35 -1.66 -3.90 10.96
N ALA A 36 -0.63 -4.09 11.79
CA ALA A 36 0.69 -4.46 11.28
C ALA A 36 0.67 -5.79 10.54
N GLY A 37 -0.05 -6.78 11.07
CA GLY A 37 -0.18 -8.08 10.42
C GLY A 37 -0.83 -7.99 9.04
N VAL A 38 -1.90 -7.20 8.93
CA VAL A 38 -2.58 -7.00 7.65
C VAL A 38 -1.66 -6.25 6.68
N LEU A 39 -1.00 -5.19 7.13
CA LEU A 39 -0.10 -4.42 6.28
C LEU A 39 1.08 -5.25 5.80
N ASP A 40 1.65 -6.09 6.65
CA ASP A 40 2.73 -6.98 6.24
C ASP A 40 2.32 -7.85 5.05
N LYS A 41 1.13 -8.43 5.11
CA LYS A 41 0.62 -9.28 4.03
C LYS A 41 0.33 -8.47 2.76
N VAL A 42 -0.22 -7.27 2.92
CA VAL A 42 -0.52 -6.40 1.77
C VAL A 42 0.77 -6.00 1.06
N PHE A 43 1.78 -5.57 1.80
CA PHE A 43 3.06 -5.18 1.19
C PHE A 43 3.78 -6.37 0.57
N ASP A 44 3.70 -7.55 1.18
CA ASP A 44 4.25 -8.76 0.57
C ASP A 44 3.57 -9.05 -0.77
N GLY A 45 2.26 -8.91 -0.82
CA GLY A 45 1.51 -9.08 -2.07
C GLY A 45 1.91 -8.07 -3.14
N MET A 46 2.14 -6.82 -2.73
CA MET A 46 2.62 -5.78 -3.64
C MET A 46 4.00 -6.15 -4.20
N SER A 47 4.89 -6.61 -3.33
CA SER A 47 6.23 -7.04 -3.73
C SER A 47 6.18 -8.17 -4.77
N GLU A 48 5.28 -9.12 -4.57
CA GLU A 48 5.09 -10.23 -5.51
C GLU A 48 4.51 -9.78 -6.85
N SER A 49 3.78 -8.67 -6.86
CA SER A 49 3.16 -8.12 -8.07
C SER A 49 4.12 -7.28 -8.90
N PHE A 50 5.32 -7.05 -8.40
CA PHE A 50 6.29 -6.22 -9.09
C PHE A 50 6.72 -6.85 -10.41
N ASN A 51 6.69 -6.05 -11.48
CA ASN A 51 7.10 -6.50 -12.80
C ASN A 51 8.43 -5.82 -13.18
N PRO A 52 9.55 -6.55 -13.12
CA PRO A 52 10.86 -5.94 -13.39
C PRO A 52 11.00 -5.44 -14.81
N ASP A 53 10.27 -6.00 -15.76
CA ASP A 53 10.33 -5.54 -17.16
C ASP A 53 9.77 -4.12 -17.27
N LYS A 54 8.73 -3.80 -16.52
CA LYS A 54 8.15 -2.46 -16.53
C LYS A 54 9.04 -1.44 -15.85
N ALA A 55 9.80 -1.86 -14.84
CA ALA A 55 10.74 -0.98 -14.16
C ALA A 55 11.97 -0.69 -15.00
N ALA A 56 12.29 -1.54 -15.97
CA ALA A 56 13.38 -1.34 -16.94
C ALA A 56 14.73 -1.06 -16.27
N GLY A 57 15.03 -1.78 -15.19
CA GLY A 57 16.32 -1.65 -14.50
C GLY A 57 16.45 -0.44 -13.59
N GLN A 58 15.38 0.33 -13.40
CA GLN A 58 15.42 1.49 -12.52
C GLN A 58 15.53 1.09 -11.07
N GLN A 59 16.14 1.95 -10.27
CA GLN A 59 16.30 1.74 -8.84
C GLN A 59 15.66 2.91 -8.09
N ALA A 60 14.99 2.60 -7.00
CA ALA A 60 14.35 3.65 -6.19
C ALA A 60 13.95 3.09 -4.84
N VAL A 61 13.76 4.01 -3.88
CA VAL A 61 13.21 3.68 -2.58
C VAL A 61 11.96 4.53 -2.38
N VAL A 62 10.85 3.88 -2.06
CA VAL A 62 9.57 4.55 -1.78
C VAL A 62 9.24 4.33 -0.31
N GLN A 63 9.06 5.43 0.41
CA GLN A 63 8.67 5.36 1.82
C GLN A 63 7.17 5.48 1.94
N TYR A 64 6.56 4.52 2.62
CA TYR A 64 5.13 4.55 2.93
C TYR A 64 4.93 4.85 4.40
N GLU A 65 3.99 5.72 4.70
CA GLU A 65 3.59 6.01 6.08
C GLU A 65 2.07 5.90 6.14
N ILE A 66 1.60 4.83 6.76
CA ILE A 66 0.17 4.49 6.81
C ILE A 66 -0.35 4.79 8.20
N SER A 67 -1.30 5.69 8.30
CA SER A 67 -1.88 6.10 9.59
C SER A 67 -3.04 5.20 9.96
N ALA A 68 -3.05 4.76 11.21
CA ALA A 68 -4.12 3.92 11.76
C ALA A 68 -4.40 4.39 13.19
N PRO A 69 -5.48 3.93 13.83
CA PRO A 69 -5.78 4.35 15.19
C PRO A 69 -4.70 4.03 16.23
N ASP A 70 -3.89 3.00 15.98
CA ASP A 70 -2.79 2.61 16.86
C ASP A 70 -1.49 3.38 16.56
N GLY A 71 -1.49 4.25 15.55
CA GLY A 71 -0.34 5.06 15.18
C GLY A 71 0.04 4.92 13.73
N ALA A 72 1.20 5.46 13.37
CA ALA A 72 1.70 5.39 12.01
C ALA A 72 2.53 4.13 11.81
N HIS A 73 2.35 3.48 10.67
CA HIS A 73 3.11 2.30 10.26
C HIS A 73 3.99 2.66 9.08
N GLU A 74 5.28 2.49 9.23
CA GLU A 74 6.25 2.89 8.21
C GLU A 74 6.83 1.67 7.50
N TYR A 75 6.82 1.72 6.16
CA TYR A 75 7.37 0.66 5.33
C TYR A 75 8.19 1.28 4.21
N ALA A 76 9.37 0.75 3.97
CA ALA A 76 10.22 1.19 2.87
C ALA A 76 10.19 0.11 1.78
N MET A 77 9.82 0.52 0.57
CA MET A 77 9.80 -0.36 -0.58
C MET A 77 11.05 -0.07 -1.40
N ARG A 78 11.95 -1.03 -1.48
CA ARG A 78 13.20 -0.87 -2.22
C ARG A 78 13.13 -1.63 -3.54
N ILE A 79 13.33 -0.90 -4.62
CA ILE A 79 13.30 -1.45 -5.97
C ILE A 79 14.71 -1.35 -6.53
N ALA A 80 15.32 -2.49 -6.79
CA ALA A 80 16.67 -2.55 -7.33
C ALA A 80 16.91 -3.94 -7.92
N ASP A 81 17.74 -4.00 -8.95
CA ASP A 81 18.17 -5.26 -9.55
C ASP A 81 17.03 -6.19 -9.97
N GLY A 82 15.93 -5.60 -10.42
CA GLY A 82 14.75 -6.37 -10.85
C GLY A 82 13.97 -6.96 -9.70
N ARG A 83 14.13 -6.44 -8.48
CA ARG A 83 13.45 -6.93 -7.29
C ARG A 83 12.76 -5.80 -6.56
N CYS A 84 11.71 -6.15 -5.84
CA CYS A 84 11.00 -5.24 -4.94
C CYS A 84 11.03 -5.85 -3.55
N GLU A 85 11.71 -5.21 -2.62
CA GLU A 85 11.85 -5.70 -1.25
C GLU A 85 11.17 -4.71 -0.29
N ILE A 86 10.54 -5.26 0.74
CA ILE A 86 9.84 -4.47 1.74
C ILE A 86 10.59 -4.55 3.07
N ASP A 87 10.96 -3.40 3.60
CA ASP A 87 11.56 -3.29 4.93
C ASP A 87 10.62 -2.49 5.83
N LYS A 88 10.53 -2.87 7.08
CA LYS A 88 9.77 -2.08 8.06
C LYS A 88 10.65 -0.95 8.56
N GLY A 89 10.03 0.21 8.72
CA GLY A 89 10.70 1.37 9.26
C GLY A 89 10.93 2.44 8.21
N ARG A 90 11.81 3.37 8.53
CA ARG A 90 12.05 4.54 7.71
C ARG A 90 13.36 4.40 6.94
N ALA A 91 13.31 4.65 5.64
CA ALA A 91 14.49 4.68 4.81
C ALA A 91 15.23 6.01 5.00
N GLU A 92 16.55 5.98 4.81
CA GLU A 92 17.37 7.20 4.99
C GLU A 92 17.10 8.26 3.94
N SER A 93 16.99 7.86 2.68
CA SER A 93 16.84 8.81 1.58
C SER A 93 15.87 8.29 0.55
N PRO A 94 14.59 8.23 0.88
CA PRO A 94 13.60 7.77 -0.09
C PRO A 94 13.47 8.76 -1.23
N ARG A 95 13.27 8.26 -2.42
CA ARG A 95 13.01 9.09 -3.59
C ARG A 95 11.68 9.81 -3.46
N VAL A 96 10.71 9.13 -2.85
CA VAL A 96 9.39 9.70 -2.60
C VAL A 96 8.85 9.12 -1.30
N THR A 97 8.10 9.93 -0.56
CA THR A 97 7.39 9.50 0.64
C THR A 97 5.89 9.66 0.41
N ILE A 98 5.15 8.60 0.65
CA ILE A 98 3.71 8.55 0.44
C ILE A 98 3.02 8.35 1.79
N ARG A 99 2.14 9.27 2.15
CA ARG A 99 1.41 9.25 3.41
C ARG A 99 -0.09 9.19 3.15
N MET A 100 -0.76 8.28 3.84
CA MET A 100 -2.22 8.19 3.76
C MET A 100 -2.76 7.37 4.93
N GLY A 101 -4.08 7.41 5.12
CA GLY A 101 -4.74 6.59 6.12
C GLY A 101 -4.87 5.14 5.66
N LEU A 102 -5.05 4.24 6.62
CA LEU A 102 -5.17 2.81 6.35
C LEU A 102 -6.31 2.49 5.38
N ALA A 103 -7.49 3.04 5.63
CA ALA A 103 -8.64 2.77 4.76
C ALA A 103 -8.42 3.29 3.34
N ASP A 104 -7.80 4.47 3.22
CA ASP A 104 -7.48 5.04 1.92
C ASP A 104 -6.46 4.18 1.17
N PHE A 105 -5.47 3.68 1.88
CA PHE A 105 -4.45 2.81 1.30
C PHE A 105 -5.08 1.51 0.76
N LEU A 106 -5.93 0.88 1.54
CA LEU A 106 -6.61 -0.34 1.11
C LEU A 106 -7.59 -0.08 -0.04
N GLY A 107 -8.26 1.07 -0.01
CA GLY A 107 -9.12 1.48 -1.11
C GLY A 107 -8.33 1.67 -2.40
N LEU A 108 -7.14 2.25 -2.29
CA LEU A 108 -6.29 2.48 -3.45
C LEU A 108 -5.81 1.15 -4.05
N ILE A 109 -5.37 0.22 -3.21
CA ILE A 109 -4.86 -1.08 -3.66
C ILE A 109 -5.96 -1.89 -4.34
N THR A 110 -7.17 -1.86 -3.80
CA THR A 110 -8.29 -2.65 -4.31
C THR A 110 -9.04 -1.98 -5.45
N GLY A 111 -8.69 -0.73 -5.76
CA GLY A 111 -9.35 0.00 -6.84
C GLY A 111 -10.62 0.74 -6.44
N LYS A 112 -11.03 0.66 -5.18
CA LYS A 112 -12.20 1.40 -4.68
C LYS A 112 -11.95 2.91 -4.68
N ALA A 113 -10.71 3.33 -4.37
CA ALA A 113 -10.33 4.71 -4.31
C ALA A 113 -9.39 5.06 -5.47
N ASN A 114 -9.45 6.30 -5.89
CA ASN A 114 -8.59 6.83 -6.96
C ASN A 114 -7.48 7.67 -6.35
N GLY A 115 -6.23 7.33 -6.66
CA GLY A 115 -5.07 8.02 -6.10
C GLY A 115 -5.05 9.52 -6.39
N MET A 116 -5.42 9.91 -7.60
CA MET A 116 -5.49 11.32 -7.98
C MET A 116 -6.51 12.08 -7.13
N GLN A 117 -7.68 11.47 -6.91
CA GLN A 117 -8.73 12.05 -6.09
C GLN A 117 -8.27 12.21 -4.64
N LEU A 118 -7.63 11.18 -4.10
CA LEU A 118 -7.10 11.23 -2.73
C LEU A 118 -6.05 12.32 -2.60
N PHE A 119 -5.22 12.48 -3.61
CA PHE A 119 -4.19 13.52 -3.61
C PHE A 119 -4.82 14.91 -3.64
N MET A 120 -5.80 15.12 -4.50
CA MET A 120 -6.47 16.42 -4.65
C MET A 120 -7.26 16.82 -3.40
N THR A 121 -7.81 15.85 -2.68
CA THR A 121 -8.58 16.12 -1.46
C THR A 121 -7.72 16.17 -0.21
N GLY A 122 -6.39 15.98 -0.35
CA GLY A 122 -5.47 16.03 0.78
C GLY A 122 -5.41 14.77 1.63
N LYS A 123 -6.08 13.71 1.22
CA LYS A 123 -6.04 12.43 1.95
C LYS A 123 -4.78 11.64 1.64
N LEU A 124 -4.22 11.83 0.46
CA LEU A 124 -2.94 11.25 0.05
C LEU A 124 -1.93 12.38 -0.04
N LYS A 125 -0.84 12.26 0.70
CA LYS A 125 0.23 13.24 0.67
C LYS A 125 1.48 12.60 0.09
N VAL A 126 2.12 13.31 -0.83
CA VAL A 126 3.32 12.83 -1.50
C VAL A 126 4.41 13.89 -1.34
N GLN A 127 5.57 13.47 -0.85
CA GLN A 127 6.75 14.33 -0.73
C GLN A 127 7.87 13.73 -1.55
N GLY A 128 8.61 14.59 -2.25
CA GLY A 128 9.73 14.17 -3.07
C GLY A 128 9.37 14.20 -4.54
N ASP A 129 9.79 13.16 -5.28
CA ASP A 129 9.61 13.12 -6.73
C ASP A 129 8.18 12.71 -7.10
N LEU A 130 7.33 13.70 -7.35
CA LEU A 130 5.92 13.47 -7.67
C LEU A 130 5.76 12.74 -9.00
N PHE A 131 6.61 13.03 -9.94
CA PHE A 131 6.57 12.39 -11.25
C PHE A 131 6.86 10.89 -11.11
N PHE A 132 7.88 10.57 -10.32
CA PHE A 132 8.21 9.17 -10.04
C PHE A 132 7.06 8.47 -9.31
N ALA A 133 6.40 9.15 -8.38
CA ALA A 133 5.29 8.56 -7.64
C ALA A 133 4.17 8.09 -8.56
N GLN A 134 3.95 8.80 -9.67
CA GLN A 134 2.95 8.38 -10.65
C GLN A 134 3.46 7.23 -11.51
N THR A 135 4.74 7.26 -11.86
CA THR A 135 5.34 6.30 -12.78
C THR A 135 5.49 4.91 -12.18
N TYR A 136 6.01 4.83 -10.95
CA TYR A 136 6.36 3.52 -10.37
C TYR A 136 5.13 2.63 -10.14
N GLN A 137 3.96 3.21 -10.03
CA GLN A 137 2.74 2.44 -9.85
C GLN A 137 2.47 1.51 -11.03
N SER A 138 2.91 1.89 -12.22
CA SER A 138 2.75 1.06 -13.42
C SER A 138 3.68 -0.15 -13.44
N TRP A 139 4.65 -0.20 -12.52
CA TRP A 139 5.61 -1.31 -12.45
C TRP A 139 5.02 -2.55 -11.75
N PHE A 140 3.83 -2.44 -11.23
CA PHE A 140 3.17 -3.52 -10.50
C PHE A 140 1.98 -4.02 -11.29
N ASP A 141 1.90 -5.35 -11.45
CA ASP A 141 0.76 -5.97 -12.09
C ASP A 141 -0.38 -6.02 -11.09
N ARG A 142 -1.58 -5.69 -11.55
CA ARG A 142 -2.75 -5.73 -10.66
C ARG A 142 -3.34 -7.13 -10.66
N PRO A 143 -3.65 -7.70 -9.49
CA PRO A 143 -4.31 -8.98 -9.43
C PRO A 143 -5.66 -8.94 -10.12
N GLN A 144 -6.00 -10.04 -10.77
CA GLN A 144 -7.32 -10.24 -11.33
C GLN A 144 -8.26 -10.71 -10.23
N SER A 145 -9.42 -10.13 -10.14
CA SER A 145 -10.39 -10.54 -9.13
C SER A 145 -11.63 -11.14 -9.76
#